data_668273dbd9da8e32d9a02073439a7e9a
#
_entry.id   668273dbd9da8e32d9a02073439a7e9a
#
_cell.length_a   1.000
_cell.length_b   1.000
_cell.length_c   1.000
_cell.angle_alpha   90.00
_cell.angle_beta   90.00
_cell.angle_gamma   90.00
#
_symmetry.space_group_name_H-M   'P 1'
#
loop_
_entity.id
_entity.type
_entity.pdbx_description
1 polymer ?
#
loop_
_entity_poly.entity_id
_entity_poly.type
_entity_poly.pdbx_seq_one_letter_code
_entity_poly.pdbx_strand_id
1 'polypeptide(L)'
;VSRAVLEAAGTVFTNKYAEGYPGKRYYGGCEFADVVENIARDRAKQLFGAEHVNVQPHSGSQANAAAYMTLMSPGECILGLDLAHGGHLTHGHKLNFSGKLYRIVGYQVRKDTETVDYDELEALAVREKPKVIVGGGSAYPRQFDFVRMRAIADKVGAYLMIDMAHFAGLVAGG
;
A
#
# COMPACT_ATOMS: atom_id res chain seq x y z
N VAL A 1 16.59 0.03 14.40
CA VAL A 1 17.16 0.46 13.10
C VAL A 1 18.68 0.45 13.21
N SER A 2 19.36 0.24 12.09
CA SER A 2 20.82 0.24 12.06
C SER A 2 21.39 1.66 12.19
N ARG A 3 22.66 1.76 12.61
CA ARG A 3 23.38 3.03 12.67
C ARG A 3 23.41 3.75 11.31
N ALA A 4 23.60 3.00 10.22
CA ALA A 4 23.60 3.54 8.87
C ALA A 4 22.26 4.24 8.49
N VAL A 5 21.12 3.69 8.92
CA VAL A 5 19.81 4.33 8.71
C VAL A 5 19.70 5.63 9.49
N LEU A 6 20.16 5.66 10.75
CA LEU A 6 20.15 6.88 11.56
C LEU A 6 21.06 7.97 10.97
N GLU A 7 22.25 7.60 10.51
CA GLU A 7 23.18 8.51 9.85
C GLU A 7 22.58 9.07 8.55
N ALA A 8 21.95 8.23 7.72
CA ALA A 8 21.30 8.66 6.49
C ALA A 8 20.13 9.64 6.75
N ALA A 9 19.34 9.41 7.79
CA ALA A 9 18.23 10.29 8.15
C ALA A 9 18.69 11.67 8.64
N GLY A 10 19.90 11.78 9.21
CA GLY A 10 20.48 13.01 9.75
C GLY A 10 21.42 13.78 8.81
N THR A 11 21.37 13.53 7.50
CA THR A 11 22.28 14.18 6.54
C THR A 11 21.81 15.58 6.12
N VAL A 12 22.66 16.27 5.36
CA VAL A 12 22.37 17.60 4.78
C VAL A 12 21.15 17.60 3.85
N PHE A 13 20.71 16.46 3.36
CA PHE A 13 19.53 16.33 2.53
C PHE A 13 18.23 16.75 3.25
N THR A 14 18.21 16.76 4.59
CA THR A 14 17.07 17.27 5.35
C THR A 14 16.75 18.74 5.07
N ASN A 15 17.73 19.52 4.59
CA ASN A 15 17.58 20.94 4.25
C ASN A 15 17.33 21.20 2.76
N LYS A 16 17.33 20.16 1.92
CA LYS A 16 17.22 20.35 0.47
C LYS A 16 15.80 20.19 -0.02
N TYR A 17 15.24 21.27 -0.55
CA TYR A 17 14.03 21.18 -1.37
C TYR A 17 14.34 20.43 -2.67
N ALA A 18 13.60 19.28 -2.89
CA ALA A 18 13.77 18.42 -4.05
C ALA A 18 12.39 17.97 -4.60
N GLU A 19 11.42 18.88 -4.63
CA GLU A 19 10.09 18.62 -5.19
C GLU A 19 10.19 18.19 -6.65
N GLY A 20 9.31 17.28 -7.05
CA GLY A 20 9.34 16.61 -8.33
C GLY A 20 10.04 15.26 -8.25
N TYR A 21 10.53 14.75 -9.37
CA TYR A 21 11.18 13.46 -9.49
C TYR A 21 12.59 13.60 -10.08
N PRO A 22 13.46 12.60 -9.96
CA PRO A 22 14.79 12.62 -10.57
C PRO A 22 14.73 13.04 -12.05
N GLY A 23 15.55 14.05 -12.41
CA GLY A 23 15.56 14.64 -13.75
C GLY A 23 14.38 15.54 -14.10
N LYS A 24 13.40 15.69 -13.19
CA LYS A 24 12.19 16.52 -13.36
C LYS A 24 11.87 17.28 -12.06
N ARG A 25 12.85 18.02 -11.55
CA ARG A 25 12.73 18.82 -10.32
C ARG A 25 12.21 20.23 -10.64
N TYR A 26 11.52 20.81 -9.66
CA TYR A 26 11.09 22.21 -9.76
C TYR A 26 12.19 23.19 -9.37
N TYR A 27 13.25 22.75 -8.68
CA TYR A 27 14.33 23.60 -8.19
C TYR A 27 15.70 23.11 -8.69
N GLY A 28 16.63 24.04 -8.84
CA GLY A 28 18.04 23.73 -9.13
C GLY A 28 18.76 23.10 -7.94
N GLY A 29 19.95 22.53 -8.18
CA GLY A 29 20.79 21.94 -7.15
C GLY A 29 20.28 20.60 -6.61
N CYS A 30 19.49 19.89 -7.38
CA CYS A 30 18.89 18.59 -6.97
C CYS A 30 19.64 17.37 -7.52
N GLU A 31 20.73 17.55 -8.25
CA GLU A 31 21.48 16.48 -8.91
C GLU A 31 21.97 15.39 -7.94
N PHE A 32 22.37 15.76 -6.72
CA PHE A 32 22.76 14.78 -5.70
C PHE A 32 21.55 14.11 -5.05
N ALA A 33 20.43 14.83 -4.90
CA ALA A 33 19.16 14.25 -4.45
C ALA A 33 18.65 13.22 -5.47
N ASP A 34 18.81 13.48 -6.76
CA ASP A 34 18.47 12.54 -7.83
C ASP A 34 19.27 11.23 -7.72
N VAL A 35 20.58 11.33 -7.44
CA VAL A 35 21.42 10.15 -7.24
C VAL A 35 20.93 9.30 -6.08
N VAL A 36 20.65 9.91 -4.92
CA VAL A 36 20.18 9.19 -3.73
C VAL A 36 18.81 8.54 -3.97
N GLU A 37 17.86 9.27 -4.57
CA GLU A 37 16.54 8.74 -4.86
C GLU A 37 16.60 7.59 -5.89
N ASN A 38 17.40 7.72 -6.93
CA ASN A 38 17.57 6.65 -7.92
C ASN A 38 18.21 5.40 -7.30
N ILE A 39 19.22 5.52 -6.44
CA ILE A 39 19.78 4.37 -5.70
C ILE A 39 18.71 3.68 -4.87
N ALA A 40 17.88 4.41 -4.16
CA ALA A 40 16.79 3.83 -3.35
C ALA A 40 15.75 3.12 -4.24
N ARG A 41 15.34 3.71 -5.35
CA ARG A 41 14.41 3.13 -6.32
C ARG A 41 14.96 1.84 -6.92
N ASP A 42 16.22 1.85 -7.37
CA ASP A 42 16.84 0.71 -8.03
C ASP A 42 17.04 -0.46 -7.06
N ARG A 43 17.45 -0.18 -5.83
CA ARG A 43 17.56 -1.19 -4.78
C ARG A 43 16.20 -1.78 -4.40
N ALA A 44 15.15 -0.97 -4.29
CA ALA A 44 13.81 -1.46 -4.01
C ALA A 44 13.26 -2.31 -5.17
N LYS A 45 13.52 -1.93 -6.43
CA LYS A 45 13.20 -2.77 -7.59
C LYS A 45 13.88 -4.13 -7.53
N GLN A 46 15.17 -4.16 -7.23
CA GLN A 46 15.93 -5.41 -7.10
C GLN A 46 15.42 -6.27 -5.95
N LEU A 47 15.16 -5.65 -4.80
CA LEU A 47 14.73 -6.34 -3.59
C LEU A 47 13.37 -7.02 -3.74
N PHE A 48 12.42 -6.36 -4.41
CA PHE A 48 11.03 -6.83 -4.54
C PHE A 48 10.67 -7.33 -5.93
N GLY A 49 11.59 -7.34 -6.89
CA GLY A 49 11.30 -7.70 -8.28
C GLY A 49 10.27 -6.77 -8.95
N ALA A 50 10.19 -5.51 -8.50
CA ALA A 50 9.17 -4.58 -8.94
C ALA A 50 9.56 -3.86 -10.23
N GLU A 51 8.61 -3.68 -11.15
CA GLU A 51 8.83 -2.92 -12.39
C GLU A 51 8.94 -1.42 -12.11
N HIS A 52 8.13 -0.90 -11.19
CA HIS A 52 8.07 0.51 -10.82
C HIS A 52 8.14 0.68 -9.30
N VAL A 53 8.85 1.69 -8.85
CA VAL A 53 9.00 2.01 -7.42
C VAL A 53 8.92 3.52 -7.23
N ASN A 54 8.19 3.94 -6.20
CA ASN A 54 8.20 5.28 -5.66
C ASN A 54 8.66 5.21 -4.19
N VAL A 55 9.72 5.92 -3.85
CA VAL A 55 10.32 5.93 -2.50
C VAL A 55 10.07 7.24 -1.75
N GLN A 56 9.26 8.15 -2.31
CA GLN A 56 9.03 9.47 -1.71
C GLN A 56 8.07 9.49 -0.51
N PRO A 57 7.05 8.60 -0.40
CA PRO A 57 6.19 8.61 0.77
C PRO A 57 6.99 8.42 2.06
N HIS A 58 6.73 9.28 3.06
CA HIS A 58 7.40 9.21 4.37
C HIS A 58 6.65 8.37 5.41
N SER A 59 5.52 7.77 5.02
CA SER A 59 4.76 6.84 5.87
C SER A 59 3.90 5.90 5.01
N GLY A 60 3.52 4.74 5.58
CA GLY A 60 2.56 3.84 4.94
C GLY A 60 1.21 4.49 4.68
N SER A 61 0.74 5.35 5.58
CA SER A 61 -0.50 6.11 5.37
C SER A 61 -0.43 7.05 4.17
N GLN A 62 0.71 7.72 3.97
CA GLN A 62 0.92 8.57 2.80
C GLN A 62 1.03 7.72 1.52
N ALA A 63 1.72 6.58 1.57
CA ALA A 63 1.81 5.67 0.43
C ALA A 63 0.43 5.16 0.01
N ASN A 64 -0.40 4.73 0.98
CA ASN A 64 -1.77 4.29 0.71
C ASN A 64 -2.64 5.42 0.16
N ALA A 65 -2.50 6.64 0.69
CA ALA A 65 -3.22 7.81 0.16
C ALA A 65 -2.84 8.09 -1.30
N ALA A 66 -1.55 8.08 -1.63
CA ALA A 66 -1.07 8.29 -2.99
C ALA A 66 -1.56 7.19 -3.95
N ALA A 67 -1.57 5.92 -3.50
CA ALA A 67 -2.09 4.81 -4.28
C ALA A 67 -3.59 5.00 -4.58
N TYR A 68 -4.41 5.29 -3.57
CA TYR A 68 -5.84 5.52 -3.79
C TYR A 68 -6.10 6.71 -4.72
N MET A 69 -5.43 7.83 -4.51
CA MET A 69 -5.61 9.02 -5.36
C MET A 69 -5.19 8.78 -6.82
N THR A 70 -4.31 7.84 -7.06
CA THR A 70 -3.89 7.43 -8.41
C THR A 70 -4.89 6.48 -9.05
N LEU A 71 -5.45 5.55 -8.27
CA LEU A 71 -6.27 4.44 -8.78
C LEU A 71 -7.76 4.78 -8.86
N MET A 72 -8.24 5.74 -8.08
CA MET A 72 -9.66 5.97 -7.90
C MET A 72 -10.02 7.42 -7.55
N SER A 73 -11.28 7.78 -7.78
CA SER A 73 -11.85 9.09 -7.43
C SER A 73 -12.58 9.02 -6.08
N PRO A 74 -12.74 10.16 -5.36
CA PRO A 74 -13.59 10.22 -4.18
C PRO A 74 -14.99 9.67 -4.44
N GLY A 75 -15.52 8.89 -3.49
CA GLY A 75 -16.82 8.22 -3.58
C GLY A 75 -16.79 6.83 -4.22
N GLU A 76 -15.74 6.46 -4.95
CA GLU A 76 -15.58 5.09 -5.45
C GLU A 76 -15.35 4.10 -4.30
N CYS A 77 -15.54 2.81 -4.58
CA CYS A 77 -15.56 1.77 -3.55
C CYS A 77 -14.21 1.12 -3.31
N ILE A 78 -13.82 1.05 -2.03
CA ILE A 78 -12.75 0.20 -1.51
C ILE A 78 -13.38 -1.01 -0.83
N LEU A 79 -12.87 -2.22 -1.13
CA LEU A 79 -13.17 -3.45 -0.42
C LEU A 79 -11.90 -3.84 0.38
N GLY A 80 -11.95 -3.70 1.70
CA GLY A 80 -10.80 -3.89 2.60
C GLY A 80 -11.12 -4.76 3.80
N LEU A 81 -10.10 -5.32 4.47
CA LEU A 81 -10.28 -6.07 5.70
C LEU A 81 -10.71 -5.14 6.83
N ASP A 82 -11.79 -5.49 7.51
CA ASP A 82 -12.29 -4.73 8.67
C ASP A 82 -11.20 -4.57 9.75
N LEU A 83 -11.13 -3.38 10.34
CA LEU A 83 -10.17 -3.09 11.41
C LEU A 83 -10.29 -4.08 12.57
N ALA A 84 -11.52 -4.45 12.96
CA ALA A 84 -11.81 -5.41 14.02
C ALA A 84 -11.33 -6.84 13.68
N HIS A 85 -11.08 -7.13 12.41
CA HIS A 85 -10.61 -8.42 11.90
C HIS A 85 -9.12 -8.40 11.49
N GLY A 86 -8.39 -7.35 11.89
CA GLY A 86 -6.96 -7.22 11.68
C GLY A 86 -6.55 -6.30 10.53
N GLY A 87 -7.47 -5.57 9.93
CA GLY A 87 -7.18 -4.55 8.93
C GLY A 87 -6.40 -3.34 9.49
N HIS A 88 -6.14 -2.35 8.65
CA HIS A 88 -5.49 -1.11 9.05
C HIS A 88 -6.46 0.08 8.92
N LEU A 89 -6.21 1.16 9.67
CA LEU A 89 -7.02 2.39 9.60
C LEU A 89 -7.16 2.91 8.16
N THR A 90 -6.08 2.87 7.39
CA THR A 90 -6.07 3.35 6.00
C THR A 90 -6.77 2.42 5.00
N HIS A 91 -7.28 1.27 5.46
CA HIS A 91 -8.08 0.36 4.63
C HIS A 91 -9.58 0.67 4.67
N GLY A 92 -9.96 1.87 5.11
CA GLY A 92 -11.32 2.35 5.06
C GLY A 92 -11.99 2.64 6.41
N HIS A 93 -11.23 2.71 7.50
CA HIS A 93 -11.83 3.05 8.80
C HIS A 93 -12.45 4.45 8.77
N LYS A 94 -13.66 4.60 9.29
CA LYS A 94 -14.48 5.82 9.22
C LYS A 94 -13.81 7.10 9.76
N LEU A 95 -12.86 6.97 10.68
CA LEU A 95 -12.12 8.12 11.24
C LEU A 95 -10.89 8.48 10.40
N ASN A 96 -10.48 7.60 9.49
CA ASN A 96 -9.32 7.82 8.61
C ASN A 96 -9.73 8.56 7.33
N PHE A 97 -8.76 9.18 6.63
CA PHE A 97 -9.01 9.82 5.34
C PHE A 97 -9.70 8.88 4.35
N SER A 98 -9.30 7.59 4.33
CA SER A 98 -9.85 6.60 3.40
C SER A 98 -11.35 6.39 3.60
N GLY A 99 -11.81 6.27 4.85
CA GLY A 99 -13.23 6.14 5.16
C GLY A 99 -14.03 7.43 5.03
N LYS A 100 -13.35 8.59 4.92
CA LYS A 100 -14.01 9.89 4.69
C LYS A 100 -14.16 10.22 3.21
N LEU A 101 -13.25 9.77 2.37
CA LEU A 101 -13.20 10.09 0.94
C LEU A 101 -13.88 9.02 0.08
N TYR A 102 -13.86 7.76 0.49
CA TYR A 102 -14.28 6.64 -0.32
C TYR A 102 -15.45 5.88 0.30
N ARG A 103 -16.24 5.21 -0.53
CA ARG A 103 -17.24 4.24 -0.07
C ARG A 103 -16.53 2.97 0.36
N ILE A 104 -16.78 2.52 1.58
CA ILE A 104 -16.06 1.38 2.17
C ILE A 104 -17.00 0.19 2.30
N VAL A 105 -16.49 -0.97 1.89
CA VAL A 105 -17.08 -2.28 2.18
C VAL A 105 -16.02 -3.11 2.90
N GLY A 106 -16.36 -3.65 4.06
CA GLY A 106 -15.46 -4.49 4.85
C GLY A 106 -15.67 -5.97 4.51
N TYR A 107 -14.58 -6.72 4.33
CA TYR A 107 -14.61 -8.18 4.41
C TYR A 107 -14.03 -8.64 5.74
N GLN A 108 -14.33 -9.88 6.14
CA GLN A 108 -14.08 -10.35 7.48
C GLN A 108 -13.36 -11.69 7.47
N VAL A 109 -12.92 -12.12 8.65
CA VAL A 109 -12.45 -13.49 8.87
C VAL A 109 -13.63 -14.37 9.31
N ARG A 110 -13.55 -15.64 8.96
CA ARG A 110 -14.51 -16.66 9.41
C ARG A 110 -14.36 -16.87 10.92
N LYS A 111 -15.48 -17.08 11.60
CA LYS A 111 -15.47 -17.30 13.05
C LYS A 111 -14.90 -18.66 13.45
N ASP A 112 -15.06 -19.65 12.60
CA ASP A 112 -14.66 -21.05 12.87
C ASP A 112 -13.16 -21.29 12.62
N THR A 113 -12.58 -20.63 11.61
CA THR A 113 -11.19 -20.86 11.18
C THR A 113 -10.27 -19.67 11.48
N GLU A 114 -10.84 -18.50 11.77
CA GLU A 114 -10.12 -17.22 11.95
C GLU A 114 -9.28 -16.86 10.72
N THR A 115 -9.65 -17.34 9.54
CA THR A 115 -9.04 -17.01 8.26
C THR A 115 -9.99 -16.16 7.43
N VAL A 116 -9.44 -15.38 6.49
CA VAL A 116 -10.24 -14.58 5.54
C VAL A 116 -11.25 -15.48 4.83
N ASP A 117 -12.51 -15.05 4.79
CA ASP A 117 -13.55 -15.69 4.01
C ASP A 117 -13.49 -15.22 2.56
N TYR A 118 -12.78 -15.97 1.74
CA TYR A 118 -12.61 -15.61 0.32
C TYR A 118 -13.88 -15.82 -0.51
N ASP A 119 -14.81 -16.68 -0.09
CA ASP A 119 -16.10 -16.85 -0.77
C ASP A 119 -16.98 -15.64 -0.53
N GLU A 120 -17.00 -15.13 0.72
CA GLU A 120 -17.67 -13.88 1.04
C GLU A 120 -17.00 -12.67 0.35
N LEU A 121 -15.67 -12.63 0.35
CA LEU A 121 -14.92 -11.57 -0.34
C LEU A 121 -15.29 -11.51 -1.83
N GLU A 122 -15.35 -12.67 -2.50
CA GLU A 122 -15.76 -12.75 -3.90
C GLU A 122 -17.22 -12.30 -4.10
N ALA A 123 -18.14 -12.77 -3.25
CA ALA A 123 -19.53 -12.36 -3.30
C ALA A 123 -19.71 -10.84 -3.10
N LEU A 124 -18.98 -10.27 -2.14
CA LEU A 124 -18.92 -8.82 -1.92
C LEU A 124 -18.36 -8.09 -3.14
N ALA A 125 -17.25 -8.56 -3.72
CA ALA A 125 -16.64 -7.95 -4.88
C ALA A 125 -17.59 -7.92 -6.09
N VAL A 126 -18.29 -9.02 -6.36
CA VAL A 126 -19.26 -9.11 -7.46
C VAL A 126 -20.46 -8.17 -7.23
N ARG A 127 -20.97 -8.10 -6.00
CA ARG A 127 -22.11 -7.26 -5.64
C ARG A 127 -21.78 -5.78 -5.64
N GLU A 128 -20.67 -5.42 -5.00
CA GLU A 128 -20.31 -4.03 -4.71
C GLU A 128 -19.46 -3.37 -5.80
N LYS A 129 -18.84 -4.17 -6.68
CA LYS A 129 -17.98 -3.73 -7.78
C LYS A 129 -16.95 -2.70 -7.32
N PRO A 130 -16.07 -3.06 -6.37
CA PRO A 130 -15.08 -2.13 -5.85
C PRO A 130 -14.11 -1.69 -6.94
N LYS A 131 -13.60 -0.47 -6.82
CA LYS A 131 -12.51 0.00 -7.67
C LYS A 131 -11.17 -0.59 -7.25
N VAL A 132 -11.00 -0.76 -5.93
CA VAL A 132 -9.78 -1.32 -5.32
C VAL A 132 -10.18 -2.38 -4.30
N ILE A 133 -9.53 -3.55 -4.36
CA ILE A 133 -9.53 -4.56 -3.31
C ILE A 133 -8.20 -4.45 -2.57
N VAL A 134 -8.26 -4.29 -1.24
CA VAL A 134 -7.09 -4.15 -0.40
C VAL A 134 -6.85 -5.43 0.37
N GLY A 135 -5.68 -6.04 0.18
CA GLY A 135 -5.16 -7.13 0.99
C GLY A 135 -4.08 -6.63 1.96
N GLY A 136 -3.80 -7.44 2.96
CA GLY A 136 -2.87 -7.07 4.03
C GLY A 136 -3.60 -6.57 5.28
N GLY A 137 -2.88 -6.46 6.37
CA GLY A 137 -3.45 -6.05 7.65
C GLY A 137 -2.38 -5.87 8.71
N SER A 138 -2.76 -5.18 9.80
CA SER A 138 -1.87 -4.89 10.92
C SER A 138 -1.84 -6.02 11.96
N ALA A 139 -2.94 -6.73 12.14
CA ALA A 139 -3.12 -7.70 13.21
C ALA A 139 -3.72 -9.03 12.74
N TYR A 140 -3.64 -9.33 11.46
CA TYR A 140 -4.04 -10.62 10.89
C TYR A 140 -2.82 -11.54 10.81
N PRO A 141 -2.69 -12.58 11.67
CA PRO A 141 -1.46 -13.37 11.79
C PRO A 141 -1.41 -14.60 10.86
N ARG A 142 -2.27 -14.67 9.88
CA ARG A 142 -2.35 -15.76 8.91
C ARG A 142 -1.87 -15.29 7.54
N GLN A 143 -1.53 -16.22 6.67
CA GLN A 143 -1.21 -15.91 5.28
C GLN A 143 -2.46 -15.49 4.51
N PHE A 144 -2.30 -14.49 3.65
CA PHE A 144 -3.29 -14.14 2.64
C PHE A 144 -3.10 -15.03 1.41
N ASP A 145 -4.20 -15.50 0.83
CA ASP A 145 -4.19 -16.15 -0.48
C ASP A 145 -4.21 -15.07 -1.58
N PHE A 146 -3.02 -14.59 -1.93
CA PHE A 146 -2.88 -13.54 -2.93
C PHE A 146 -3.30 -14.00 -4.32
N VAL A 147 -3.16 -15.29 -4.64
CA VAL A 147 -3.59 -15.86 -5.93
C VAL A 147 -5.11 -15.75 -6.05
N ARG A 148 -5.82 -16.14 -5.01
CA ARG A 148 -7.27 -16.04 -4.97
C ARG A 148 -7.75 -14.59 -4.96
N MET A 149 -7.08 -13.71 -4.21
CA MET A 149 -7.39 -12.28 -4.23
C MET A 149 -7.19 -11.66 -5.63
N ARG A 150 -6.12 -12.04 -6.34
CA ARG A 150 -5.88 -11.60 -7.71
C ARG A 150 -7.00 -12.07 -8.64
N ALA A 151 -7.39 -13.34 -8.56
CA ALA A 151 -8.47 -13.89 -9.38
C ALA A 151 -9.81 -13.16 -9.12
N ILE A 152 -10.13 -12.85 -7.85
CA ILE A 152 -11.34 -12.10 -7.50
C ILE A 152 -11.29 -10.68 -8.09
N ALA A 153 -10.16 -10.00 -7.94
CA ALA A 153 -10.00 -8.64 -8.47
C ALA A 153 -10.13 -8.62 -10.01
N ASP A 154 -9.53 -9.58 -10.71
CA ASP A 154 -9.64 -9.71 -12.17
C ASP A 154 -11.09 -9.96 -12.61
N LYS A 155 -11.80 -10.80 -11.88
CA LYS A 155 -13.21 -11.14 -12.17
C LYS A 155 -14.12 -9.91 -12.19
N VAL A 156 -13.83 -8.91 -11.36
CA VAL A 156 -14.66 -7.70 -11.25
C VAL A 156 -14.03 -6.46 -11.87
N GLY A 157 -12.83 -6.58 -12.43
CA GLY A 157 -12.09 -5.45 -13.03
C GLY A 157 -11.56 -4.45 -11.99
N ALA A 158 -11.31 -4.91 -10.76
CA ALA A 158 -10.75 -4.10 -9.69
C ALA A 158 -9.21 -4.10 -9.69
N TYR A 159 -8.63 -3.03 -9.19
CA TYR A 159 -7.21 -3.06 -8.81
C TYR A 159 -7.02 -3.87 -7.54
N LEU A 160 -5.96 -4.67 -7.48
CA LEU A 160 -5.52 -5.33 -6.25
C LEU A 160 -4.36 -4.54 -5.65
N MET A 161 -4.56 -4.02 -4.45
CA MET A 161 -3.54 -3.35 -3.66
C MET A 161 -3.19 -4.20 -2.46
N ILE A 162 -1.91 -4.55 -2.30
CA ILE A 162 -1.43 -5.31 -1.13
C ILE A 162 -0.59 -4.38 -0.24
N ASP A 163 -1.13 -4.09 0.94
CA ASP A 163 -0.39 -3.41 1.99
C ASP A 163 0.45 -4.44 2.77
N MET A 164 1.72 -4.53 2.39
CA MET A 164 2.65 -5.51 2.95
C MET A 164 3.54 -4.94 4.08
N ALA A 165 3.16 -3.81 4.67
CA ALA A 165 3.99 -3.10 5.65
C ALA A 165 4.50 -4.00 6.78
N HIS A 166 3.69 -4.95 7.27
CA HIS A 166 4.06 -5.83 8.37
C HIS A 166 4.78 -7.12 7.94
N PHE A 167 4.75 -7.49 6.67
CA PHE A 167 5.39 -8.71 6.16
C PHE A 167 6.32 -8.48 4.96
N ALA A 168 6.66 -7.23 4.66
CA ALA A 168 7.55 -6.89 3.55
C ALA A 168 8.93 -7.58 3.65
N GLY A 169 9.45 -7.77 4.86
CA GLY A 169 10.68 -8.50 5.09
C GLY A 169 10.59 -9.99 4.69
N LEU A 170 9.44 -10.61 4.91
CA LEU A 170 9.20 -12.00 4.47
C LEU A 170 9.09 -12.07 2.95
N VAL A 171 8.41 -11.11 2.32
CA VAL A 171 8.32 -11.02 0.84
C VAL A 171 9.71 -10.88 0.22
N ALA A 172 10.57 -10.05 0.80
CA ALA A 172 11.94 -9.86 0.31
C ALA A 172 12.84 -11.08 0.56
N GLY A 173 12.53 -11.90 1.55
CA GLY A 173 13.27 -13.11 1.90
C GLY A 173 12.87 -14.37 1.12
N GLY A 174 11.75 -14.38 0.42
CA GLY A 174 11.22 -15.49 -0.38
C GLY A 174 10.18 -16.31 0.36
#